data_cdbe065b750cbb5e0831403867febc00
#
_entry.id   cdbe065b750cbb5e0831403867febc00
#
_cell.length_a   1.000
_cell.length_b   1.000
_cell.length_c   1.000
_cell.angle_alpha   90.00
_cell.angle_beta   90.00
_cell.angle_gamma   90.00
#
_symmetry.space_group_name_H-M   'P 1'
#
loop_
_entity.id
_entity.type
_entity.pdbx_description
1 polymer ?
#
loop_
_entity_poly.entity_id
_entity_poly.type
_entity_poly.pdbx_seq_one_letter_code
_entity_poly.pdbx_strand_id
1 'polypeptide(L)'
;LLYTSTGSYKNVYKKHRIREIGQTAFASLMGNLIIFFILILDDEIRTYQDYYNLFGFLILVHTSITLIPRFFLTTSTVKRIHRREIGFNTLIVGGKEQALNIYNEIQAIKNSPGYLFKGFLTTNGVDKVLSEAPITNFGNYNLLNQTIKEQSIEEVIIAVEPSEHENINKIVNDLSDLNVR
;
A
#
# COMPACT_ATOMS: atom_id res chain seq x y z
N LEU A 1 -1.45 3.20 21.30
CA LEU A 1 -2.35 4.34 21.08
C LEU A 1 -1.77 5.33 20.07
N LEU A 2 -0.57 5.93 20.29
CA LEU A 2 0.03 6.92 19.37
C LEU A 2 0.19 6.42 17.93
N TYR A 3 0.65 5.17 17.74
CA TYR A 3 0.81 4.57 16.39
C TYR A 3 -0.53 4.29 15.68
N THR A 4 -1.59 4.01 16.41
CA THR A 4 -2.93 3.82 15.83
C THR A 4 -3.55 5.14 15.41
N SER A 5 -3.38 6.22 16.20
CA SER A 5 -3.90 7.55 15.89
C SER A 5 -3.21 8.20 14.68
N THR A 6 -1.93 7.90 14.44
CA THR A 6 -1.19 8.39 13.26
C THR A 6 -1.45 7.59 11.98
N GLY A 7 -2.36 6.60 12.02
CA GLY A 7 -2.70 5.79 10.83
C GLY A 7 -1.54 4.95 10.30
N SER A 8 -0.56 4.64 11.16
CA SER A 8 0.67 3.93 10.78
C SER A 8 0.43 2.51 10.25
N TYR A 9 -0.71 1.91 10.57
CA TYR A 9 -1.09 0.56 10.14
C TYR A 9 -2.00 0.53 8.89
N LYS A 10 -2.45 1.69 8.38
CA LYS A 10 -3.22 1.75 7.14
C LYS A 10 -2.27 1.77 5.94
N ASN A 11 -2.52 0.91 4.95
CA ASN A 11 -1.81 0.90 3.66
C ASN A 11 -0.28 0.68 3.73
N VAL A 12 0.15 -0.36 4.41
CA VAL A 12 1.56 -0.70 4.61
C VAL A 12 2.31 -0.92 3.29
N TYR A 13 1.66 -1.46 2.26
CA TYR A 13 2.30 -1.86 1.00
C TYR A 13 2.76 -0.71 0.11
N LYS A 14 2.06 0.45 0.14
CA LYS A 14 2.38 1.62 -0.72
C LYS A 14 3.12 2.76 0.00
N LYS A 15 3.49 2.58 1.26
CA LYS A 15 4.20 3.63 2.01
C LYS A 15 5.65 3.77 1.54
N HIS A 16 6.03 5.00 1.24
CA HIS A 16 7.45 5.35 1.06
C HIS A 16 8.20 5.11 2.37
N ARG A 17 9.29 4.33 2.32
CA ARG A 17 10.12 3.97 3.48
C ARG A 17 10.51 5.17 4.34
N ILE A 18 10.86 6.30 3.70
CA ILE A 18 11.28 7.53 4.37
C ILE A 18 10.14 8.09 5.23
N ARG A 19 8.92 8.11 4.69
CA ARG A 19 7.74 8.61 5.42
C ARG A 19 7.40 7.73 6.63
N GLU A 20 7.56 6.43 6.49
CA GLU A 20 7.30 5.48 7.58
C GLU A 20 8.34 5.62 8.70
N ILE A 21 9.63 5.74 8.35
CA ILE A 21 10.70 6.01 9.31
C ILE A 21 10.44 7.33 10.03
N GLY A 22 10.12 8.41 9.30
CA GLY A 22 9.80 9.71 9.88
C GLY A 22 8.62 9.68 10.85
N GLN A 23 7.52 9.02 10.48
CA GLN A 23 6.37 8.86 11.37
C GLN A 23 6.71 8.06 12.64
N THR A 24 7.53 7.01 12.49
CA THR A 24 7.95 6.18 13.62
C THR A 24 8.87 6.94 14.54
N ALA A 25 9.84 7.66 13.99
CA ALA A 25 10.77 8.50 14.77
C ALA A 25 10.01 9.59 15.55
N PHE A 26 9.08 10.28 14.91
CA PHE A 26 8.23 11.29 15.55
C PHE A 26 7.37 10.70 16.69
N ALA A 27 6.67 9.59 16.42
CA ALA A 27 5.83 8.93 17.42
C ALA A 27 6.67 8.38 18.60
N SER A 28 7.87 7.85 18.32
CA SER A 28 8.83 7.39 19.34
C SER A 28 9.30 8.56 20.22
N LEU A 29 9.64 9.70 19.61
CA LEU A 29 10.08 10.89 20.32
C LEU A 29 8.98 11.45 21.25
N MET A 30 7.74 11.55 20.74
CA MET A 30 6.58 11.98 21.55
C MET A 30 6.29 10.99 22.69
N GLY A 31 6.37 9.69 22.43
CA GLY A 31 6.22 8.65 23.45
C GLY A 31 7.28 8.75 24.55
N ASN A 32 8.55 8.93 24.15
CA ASN A 32 9.67 9.11 25.08
C ASN A 32 9.51 10.35 25.95
N LEU A 33 9.04 11.45 25.37
CA LEU A 33 8.81 12.68 26.11
C LEU A 33 7.75 12.47 27.21
N ILE A 34 6.65 11.80 26.88
CA ILE A 34 5.59 11.50 27.84
C ILE A 34 6.10 10.58 28.97
N ILE A 35 6.82 9.51 28.61
CA ILE A 35 7.39 8.57 29.59
C ILE A 35 8.39 9.28 30.49
N PHE A 36 9.23 10.13 29.93
CA PHE A 36 10.21 10.90 30.67
C PHE A 36 9.57 11.81 31.70
N PHE A 37 8.50 12.53 31.35
CA PHE A 37 7.76 13.37 32.32
C PHE A 37 7.10 12.54 33.42
N ILE A 38 6.58 11.35 33.09
CA ILE A 38 6.00 10.45 34.10
C ILE A 38 7.07 9.98 35.09
N LEU A 39 8.26 9.59 34.56
CA LEU A 39 9.38 9.14 35.40
C LEU A 39 9.94 10.26 36.31
N ILE A 40 10.02 11.50 35.82
CA ILE A 40 10.45 12.65 36.63
C ILE A 40 9.54 12.87 37.85
N LEU A 41 8.25 12.60 37.72
CA LEU A 41 7.30 12.81 38.82
C LEU A 41 7.44 11.79 39.94
N ASP A 42 8.10 10.66 39.68
CA ASP A 42 8.20 9.53 40.62
C ASP A 42 9.63 9.37 41.22
N ASP A 43 10.68 9.99 40.65
CA ASP A 43 12.07 9.78 41.04
C ASP A 43 12.67 10.99 41.78
N GLU A 44 13.31 10.74 42.96
CA GLU A 44 14.23 11.66 43.64
C GLU A 44 15.59 11.71 42.93
N ILE A 45 15.67 12.42 41.80
CA ILE A 45 16.94 12.60 41.11
C ILE A 45 17.72 13.77 41.72
N ARG A 46 18.94 13.51 42.16
CA ARG A 46 19.77 14.46 42.92
C ARG A 46 20.51 15.49 42.06
N THR A 47 20.73 15.20 40.77
CA THR A 47 21.53 16.03 39.88
C THR A 47 20.86 16.20 38.52
N TYR A 48 20.85 17.44 37.98
CA TYR A 48 20.27 17.71 36.66
C TYR A 48 20.94 16.95 35.50
N GLN A 49 22.23 16.59 35.67
CA GLN A 49 22.96 15.78 34.68
C GLN A 49 22.40 14.35 34.52
N ASP A 50 21.89 13.78 35.62
CA ASP A 50 21.30 12.45 35.59
C ASP A 50 20.01 12.42 34.76
N TYR A 51 19.22 13.53 34.78
CA TYR A 51 18.05 13.65 33.92
C TYR A 51 18.43 13.62 32.44
N TYR A 52 19.48 14.32 32.02
CA TYR A 52 19.89 14.30 30.60
C TYR A 52 20.40 12.93 30.17
N ASN A 53 21.19 12.28 31.04
CA ASN A 53 21.69 10.94 30.77
C ASN A 53 20.57 9.92 30.68
N LEU A 54 19.63 9.95 31.61
CA LEU A 54 18.46 9.08 31.61
C LEU A 54 17.59 9.29 30.38
N PHE A 55 17.29 10.54 30.02
CA PHE A 55 16.52 10.89 28.83
C PHE A 55 17.20 10.45 27.54
N GLY A 56 18.51 10.70 27.42
CA GLY A 56 19.30 10.26 26.28
C GLY A 56 19.32 8.73 26.14
N PHE A 57 19.49 8.01 27.23
CA PHE A 57 19.45 6.55 27.25
C PHE A 57 18.07 6.02 26.89
N LEU A 58 17.01 6.61 27.45
CA LEU A 58 15.63 6.26 27.15
C LEU A 58 15.32 6.41 25.66
N ILE A 59 15.68 7.56 25.08
CA ILE A 59 15.49 7.80 23.64
C ILE A 59 16.25 6.76 22.81
N LEU A 60 17.51 6.52 23.13
CA LEU A 60 18.37 5.60 22.38
C LEU A 60 17.79 4.18 22.39
N VAL A 61 17.48 3.65 23.57
CA VAL A 61 16.99 2.28 23.73
C VAL A 61 15.61 2.13 23.12
N HIS A 62 14.66 3.01 23.44
CA HIS A 62 13.29 2.91 22.93
C HIS A 62 13.23 3.07 21.41
N THR A 63 13.95 4.05 20.87
CA THR A 63 13.99 4.28 19.42
C THR A 63 14.64 3.11 18.69
N SER A 64 15.71 2.53 19.25
CA SER A 64 16.36 1.36 18.66
C SER A 64 15.44 0.15 18.64
N ILE A 65 14.78 -0.16 19.76
CA ILE A 65 13.84 -1.29 19.86
C ILE A 65 12.63 -1.10 18.91
N THR A 66 12.21 0.12 18.66
CA THR A 66 11.06 0.39 17.77
C THR A 66 11.44 0.46 16.30
N LEU A 67 12.58 1.09 15.96
CA LEU A 67 12.97 1.28 14.56
C LEU A 67 13.59 0.04 13.94
N ILE A 68 14.43 -0.71 14.68
CA ILE A 68 15.18 -1.83 14.10
C ILE A 68 14.23 -2.93 13.58
N PRO A 69 13.32 -3.50 14.39
CA PRO A 69 12.38 -4.51 13.89
C PRO A 69 11.50 -3.99 12.76
N ARG A 70 11.04 -2.75 12.87
CA ARG A 70 10.19 -2.13 11.85
C ARG A 70 10.91 -2.00 10.51
N PHE A 71 12.18 -1.57 10.53
CA PHE A 71 13.00 -1.49 9.34
C PHE A 71 13.19 -2.85 8.67
N PHE A 72 13.44 -3.90 9.46
CA PHE A 72 13.57 -5.26 8.93
C PHE A 72 12.25 -5.76 8.31
N LEU A 73 11.13 -5.58 9.01
CA LEU A 73 9.81 -6.00 8.51
C LEU A 73 9.44 -5.26 7.22
N THR A 74 9.58 -3.93 7.19
CA THR A 74 9.27 -3.15 5.99
C THR A 74 10.19 -3.54 4.82
N THR A 75 11.48 -3.75 5.08
CA THR A 75 12.43 -4.16 4.04
C THR A 75 12.09 -5.54 3.49
N SER A 76 11.75 -6.51 4.36
CA SER A 76 11.33 -7.85 3.95
C SER A 76 10.05 -7.79 3.11
N THR A 77 9.04 -7.06 3.56
CA THR A 77 7.77 -6.89 2.83
C THR A 77 7.99 -6.30 1.45
N VAL A 78 8.77 -5.21 1.34
CA VAL A 78 9.07 -4.60 0.04
C VAL A 78 9.83 -5.54 -0.88
N LYS A 79 10.78 -6.33 -0.37
CA LYS A 79 11.48 -7.34 -1.18
C LYS A 79 10.51 -8.41 -1.71
N ARG A 80 9.55 -8.85 -0.91
CA ARG A 80 8.54 -9.82 -1.34
C ARG A 80 7.59 -9.24 -2.39
N ILE A 81 7.21 -7.95 -2.27
CA ILE A 81 6.44 -7.24 -3.30
C ILE A 81 7.22 -7.18 -4.62
N HIS A 82 8.48 -6.78 -4.57
CA HIS A 82 9.33 -6.71 -5.76
C HIS A 82 9.52 -8.06 -6.45
N ARG A 83 9.47 -9.16 -5.68
CA ARG A 83 9.52 -10.54 -6.20
C ARG A 83 8.17 -11.07 -6.64
N ARG A 84 7.10 -10.29 -6.56
CA ARG A 84 5.71 -10.70 -6.87
C ARG A 84 5.19 -11.85 -6.01
N GLU A 85 5.76 -12.07 -4.83
CA GLU A 85 5.28 -13.06 -3.88
C GLU A 85 4.01 -12.58 -3.16
N ILE A 86 3.91 -11.27 -2.94
CA ILE A 86 2.76 -10.59 -2.34
C ILE A 86 2.46 -9.31 -3.13
N GLY A 87 1.21 -8.92 -3.14
CA GLY A 87 0.76 -7.70 -3.82
C GLY A 87 -0.75 -7.55 -3.77
N PHE A 88 -1.26 -6.58 -4.51
CA PHE A 88 -2.69 -6.29 -4.60
C PHE A 88 -3.32 -7.06 -5.76
N ASN A 89 -4.42 -7.76 -5.49
CA ASN A 89 -5.20 -8.38 -6.54
C ASN A 89 -5.76 -7.29 -7.46
N THR A 90 -5.27 -7.27 -8.69
CA THR A 90 -5.52 -6.18 -9.63
C THR A 90 -6.32 -6.68 -10.81
N LEU A 91 -7.36 -5.93 -11.16
CA LEU A 91 -8.19 -6.15 -12.33
C LEU A 91 -7.91 -5.07 -13.36
N ILE A 92 -7.86 -5.44 -14.65
CA ILE A 92 -7.81 -4.47 -15.75
C ILE A 92 -9.21 -4.31 -16.32
N VAL A 93 -9.68 -3.08 -16.48
CA VAL A 93 -10.90 -2.74 -17.23
C VAL A 93 -10.49 -2.14 -18.56
N GLY A 94 -10.67 -2.92 -19.62
CA GLY A 94 -10.23 -2.65 -20.98
C GLY A 94 -9.70 -3.94 -21.62
N GLY A 95 -9.85 -4.10 -22.93
CA GLY A 95 -9.48 -5.33 -23.62
C GLY A 95 -8.65 -5.11 -24.88
N LYS A 96 -8.39 -3.84 -25.24
CA LYS A 96 -7.70 -3.44 -26.48
C LYS A 96 -6.20 -3.21 -26.27
N GLU A 97 -5.55 -2.60 -27.28
CA GLU A 97 -4.10 -2.38 -27.31
C GLU A 97 -3.60 -1.59 -26.10
N GLN A 98 -4.33 -0.57 -25.65
CA GLN A 98 -3.90 0.22 -24.50
C GLN A 98 -3.82 -0.63 -23.23
N ALA A 99 -4.77 -1.53 -23.01
CA ALA A 99 -4.75 -2.45 -21.87
C ALA A 99 -3.57 -3.44 -21.95
N LEU A 100 -3.28 -3.95 -23.15
CA LEU A 100 -2.12 -4.83 -23.37
C LEU A 100 -0.80 -4.09 -23.13
N ASN A 101 -0.68 -2.86 -23.63
CA ASN A 101 0.51 -2.04 -23.44
C ASN A 101 0.76 -1.76 -21.95
N ILE A 102 -0.25 -1.34 -21.21
CA ILE A 102 -0.17 -1.11 -19.76
C ILE A 102 0.22 -2.40 -19.01
N TYR A 103 -0.39 -3.53 -19.37
CA TYR A 103 -0.06 -4.82 -18.79
C TYR A 103 1.42 -5.19 -19.04
N ASN A 104 1.88 -5.09 -20.29
CA ASN A 104 3.27 -5.41 -20.68
C ASN A 104 4.26 -4.46 -20.02
N GLU A 105 3.96 -3.15 -19.97
CA GLU A 105 4.80 -2.15 -19.30
C GLU A 105 4.99 -2.49 -17.82
N ILE A 106 3.90 -2.77 -17.11
CA ILE A 106 3.96 -3.13 -15.69
C ILE A 106 4.69 -4.47 -15.48
N GLN A 107 4.50 -5.44 -16.39
CA GLN A 107 5.21 -6.72 -16.31
C GLN A 107 6.70 -6.59 -16.59
N ALA A 108 7.11 -5.66 -17.45
CA ALA A 108 8.52 -5.41 -17.78
C ALA A 108 9.29 -4.72 -16.64
N ILE A 109 8.60 -4.09 -15.66
CA ILE A 109 9.25 -3.45 -14.53
C ILE A 109 9.95 -4.51 -13.67
N LYS A 110 11.28 -4.41 -13.55
CA LYS A 110 12.12 -5.34 -12.78
C LYS A 110 11.70 -5.47 -11.31
N ASN A 111 11.36 -4.35 -10.68
CA ASN A 111 10.90 -4.29 -9.30
C ASN A 111 9.39 -4.06 -9.30
N SER A 112 8.61 -5.13 -9.17
CA SER A 112 7.15 -5.05 -9.23
C SER A 112 6.61 -3.91 -8.34
N PRO A 113 5.70 -3.08 -8.86
CA PRO A 113 5.00 -2.07 -8.05
C PRO A 113 3.94 -2.68 -7.10
N GLY A 114 3.75 -3.99 -7.15
CA GLY A 114 2.84 -4.72 -6.26
C GLY A 114 1.53 -5.16 -6.91
N TYR A 115 1.36 -5.01 -8.20
CA TYR A 115 0.16 -5.49 -8.91
C TYR A 115 0.25 -6.99 -9.20
N LEU A 116 -0.77 -7.73 -8.74
CA LEU A 116 -1.00 -9.13 -9.06
C LEU A 116 -2.22 -9.22 -9.97
N PHE A 117 -2.00 -9.22 -11.26
CA PHE A 117 -3.09 -9.28 -12.23
C PHE A 117 -3.85 -10.60 -12.12
N LYS A 118 -5.14 -10.53 -11.78
CA LYS A 118 -6.04 -11.68 -11.73
C LYS A 118 -6.73 -11.92 -13.07
N GLY A 119 -7.01 -10.84 -13.80
CA GLY A 119 -7.68 -10.90 -15.08
C GLY A 119 -8.07 -9.54 -15.60
N PHE A 120 -8.96 -9.55 -16.59
CA PHE A 120 -9.49 -8.33 -17.17
C PHE A 120 -10.98 -8.46 -17.51
N LEU A 121 -11.62 -7.30 -17.62
CA LEU A 121 -13.00 -7.15 -18.13
C LEU A 121 -12.98 -6.27 -19.37
N THR A 122 -13.73 -6.66 -20.36
CA THR A 122 -13.88 -5.90 -21.62
C THR A 122 -15.01 -4.89 -21.51
N THR A 123 -14.87 -3.72 -22.12
CA THR A 123 -15.91 -2.69 -22.16
C THR A 123 -16.99 -3.01 -23.20
N ASN A 124 -16.62 -3.58 -24.35
CA ASN A 124 -17.48 -3.83 -25.50
C ASN A 124 -17.66 -5.32 -25.87
N GLY A 125 -17.27 -6.23 -25.00
CA GLY A 125 -17.64 -7.66 -25.09
C GLY A 125 -16.82 -8.55 -26.05
N VAL A 126 -16.02 -8.01 -26.98
CA VAL A 126 -15.28 -8.81 -27.97
C VAL A 126 -13.89 -8.25 -28.23
N ASP A 127 -13.12 -8.01 -27.18
CA ASP A 127 -11.74 -7.60 -27.34
C ASP A 127 -10.81 -8.81 -27.24
N LYS A 128 -10.17 -9.16 -28.37
CA LYS A 128 -9.27 -10.32 -28.45
C LYS A 128 -7.83 -9.99 -28.09
N VAL A 129 -7.45 -8.71 -28.11
CA VAL A 129 -6.03 -8.30 -28.01
C VAL A 129 -5.44 -8.67 -26.65
N LEU A 130 -6.11 -8.34 -25.57
CA LEU A 130 -5.61 -8.69 -24.22
C LEU A 130 -5.78 -10.21 -23.92
N SER A 131 -6.59 -10.93 -24.69
CA SER A 131 -6.72 -12.39 -24.56
C SER A 131 -5.45 -13.15 -24.99
N GLU A 132 -4.50 -12.49 -25.65
CA GLU A 132 -3.19 -13.06 -25.97
C GLU A 132 -2.23 -13.05 -24.76
N ALA A 133 -2.53 -12.23 -23.75
CA ALA A 133 -1.77 -12.21 -22.50
C ALA A 133 -2.16 -13.40 -21.60
N PRO A 134 -1.24 -13.90 -20.75
CA PRO A 134 -1.51 -15.02 -19.84
C PRO A 134 -2.32 -14.58 -18.62
N ILE A 135 -3.45 -13.88 -18.85
CA ILE A 135 -4.38 -13.42 -17.80
C ILE A 135 -5.81 -13.82 -18.16
N THR A 136 -6.62 -14.06 -17.14
CA THR A 136 -8.00 -14.56 -17.30
C THR A 136 -8.92 -13.46 -17.80
N ASN A 137 -9.70 -13.77 -18.85
CA ASN A 137 -10.82 -12.93 -19.26
C ASN A 137 -12.04 -13.28 -18.42
N PHE A 138 -12.53 -12.33 -17.62
CA PHE A 138 -13.73 -12.48 -16.79
C PHE A 138 -15.02 -12.05 -17.51
N GLY A 139 -14.90 -11.61 -18.76
CA GLY A 139 -16.04 -11.24 -19.61
C GLY A 139 -16.27 -9.74 -19.72
N ASN A 140 -17.54 -9.35 -19.74
CA ASN A 140 -17.93 -7.96 -19.94
C ASN A 140 -17.93 -7.17 -18.63
N TYR A 141 -17.74 -5.85 -18.74
CA TYR A 141 -17.79 -4.88 -17.66
C TYR A 141 -19.03 -5.00 -16.74
N ASN A 142 -20.16 -5.47 -17.25
CA ASN A 142 -21.36 -5.68 -16.43
C ASN A 142 -21.13 -6.64 -15.25
N LEU A 143 -20.11 -7.48 -15.31
CA LEU A 143 -19.72 -8.40 -14.25
C LEU A 143 -18.74 -7.79 -13.23
N LEU A 144 -18.44 -6.47 -13.32
CA LEU A 144 -17.45 -5.80 -12.47
C LEU A 144 -17.68 -6.06 -10.98
N ASN A 145 -18.88 -5.80 -10.48
CA ASN A 145 -19.24 -5.96 -9.08
C ASN A 145 -19.10 -7.41 -8.59
N GLN A 146 -19.47 -8.36 -9.42
CA GLN A 146 -19.34 -9.78 -9.12
C GLN A 146 -17.85 -10.18 -9.08
N THR A 147 -17.10 -9.82 -10.11
CA THR A 147 -15.69 -10.15 -10.24
C THR A 147 -14.86 -9.56 -9.08
N ILE A 148 -15.13 -8.32 -8.67
CA ILE A 148 -14.45 -7.69 -7.54
C ILE A 148 -14.63 -8.51 -6.26
N LYS A 149 -15.85 -8.98 -5.99
CA LYS A 149 -16.15 -9.77 -4.78
C LYS A 149 -15.56 -11.18 -4.85
N GLU A 150 -15.77 -11.88 -5.97
CA GLU A 150 -15.34 -13.27 -6.14
C GLU A 150 -13.81 -13.42 -6.17
N GLN A 151 -13.11 -12.48 -6.81
CA GLN A 151 -11.67 -12.52 -6.97
C GLN A 151 -10.94 -11.70 -5.89
N SER A 152 -11.67 -11.13 -4.93
CA SER A 152 -11.11 -10.25 -3.88
C SER A 152 -10.20 -9.18 -4.48
N ILE A 153 -10.70 -8.47 -5.48
CA ILE A 153 -9.97 -7.41 -6.16
C ILE A 153 -9.80 -6.21 -5.22
N GLU A 154 -8.59 -5.73 -5.12
CA GLU A 154 -8.21 -4.59 -4.27
C GLU A 154 -7.92 -3.33 -5.09
N GLU A 155 -7.50 -3.51 -6.35
CA GLU A 155 -7.16 -2.42 -7.26
C GLU A 155 -7.72 -2.67 -8.66
N VAL A 156 -8.17 -1.59 -9.30
CA VAL A 156 -8.67 -1.61 -10.67
C VAL A 156 -7.89 -0.62 -11.51
N ILE A 157 -7.33 -1.10 -12.61
CA ILE A 157 -6.66 -0.27 -13.61
C ILE A 157 -7.63 -0.06 -14.77
N ILE A 158 -8.02 1.19 -15.00
CA ILE A 158 -8.88 1.58 -16.11
C ILE A 158 -8.00 1.84 -17.33
N ALA A 159 -8.06 0.95 -18.30
CA ALA A 159 -7.24 0.96 -19.51
C ALA A 159 -8.11 0.97 -20.76
N VAL A 160 -8.99 1.97 -20.86
CA VAL A 160 -9.90 2.15 -21.99
C VAL A 160 -9.31 3.07 -23.04
N GLU A 161 -9.65 2.84 -24.31
CA GLU A 161 -9.22 3.65 -25.42
C GLU A 161 -9.80 5.08 -25.35
N PRO A 162 -9.11 6.09 -25.93
CA PRO A 162 -9.63 7.45 -25.99
C PRO A 162 -11.03 7.57 -26.62
N SER A 163 -11.37 6.67 -27.55
CA SER A 163 -12.69 6.58 -28.17
C SER A 163 -13.81 6.13 -27.22
N GLU A 164 -13.47 5.62 -26.06
CA GLU A 164 -14.40 5.05 -25.07
C GLU A 164 -14.47 5.88 -23.77
N HIS A 165 -13.97 7.13 -23.80
CA HIS A 165 -13.90 8.01 -22.64
C HIS A 165 -15.27 8.30 -21.99
N GLU A 166 -16.36 8.21 -22.71
CA GLU A 166 -17.71 8.35 -22.14
C GLU A 166 -18.00 7.28 -21.09
N ASN A 167 -17.39 6.11 -21.23
CA ASN A 167 -17.54 5.02 -20.28
C ASN A 167 -16.72 5.22 -18.98
N ILE A 168 -15.68 6.04 -19.01
CA ILE A 168 -14.80 6.25 -17.84
C ILE A 168 -15.58 6.79 -16.65
N ASN A 169 -16.41 7.81 -16.87
CA ASN A 169 -17.20 8.42 -15.79
C ASN A 169 -18.16 7.39 -15.15
N LYS A 170 -18.76 6.53 -15.97
CA LYS A 170 -19.59 5.45 -15.47
C LYS A 170 -18.78 4.45 -14.65
N ILE A 171 -17.60 4.03 -15.17
CA ILE A 171 -16.72 3.09 -14.49
C ILE A 171 -16.25 3.65 -13.14
N VAL A 172 -15.83 4.93 -13.11
CA VAL A 172 -15.39 5.60 -11.88
C VAL A 172 -16.53 5.71 -10.86
N ASN A 173 -17.74 6.04 -11.31
CA ASN A 173 -18.91 6.11 -10.42
C ASN A 173 -19.23 4.73 -9.84
N ASP A 174 -19.28 3.69 -10.67
CA ASP A 174 -19.57 2.33 -10.22
C ASP A 174 -18.48 1.80 -9.26
N LEU A 175 -17.21 2.21 -9.43
CA LEU A 175 -16.11 1.87 -8.54
C LEU A 175 -16.12 2.67 -7.23
N SER A 176 -16.67 3.89 -7.22
CA SER A 176 -16.71 4.74 -6.02
C SER A 176 -17.54 4.13 -4.90
N ASP A 177 -18.54 3.34 -5.25
CA ASP A 177 -19.41 2.62 -4.30
C ASP A 177 -18.78 1.32 -3.79
N LEU A 178 -17.64 0.91 -4.39
CA LEU A 178 -16.90 -0.28 -4.03
C LEU A 178 -15.62 0.12 -3.29
N ASN A 179 -15.26 -0.65 -2.26
CA ASN A 179 -14.04 -0.39 -1.47
C ASN A 179 -12.76 -0.84 -2.21
N VAL A 180 -12.62 -0.46 -3.47
CA VAL A 180 -11.47 -0.70 -4.35
C VAL A 180 -10.79 0.60 -4.73
N ARG A 181 -9.55 0.52 -5.20
CA ARG A 181 -8.74 1.66 -5.64
C ARG A 181 -8.50 1.62 -7.13
#